data_9d9cb3a411c6e1e39f66a417d6c79ba2
#
_entry.id   9d9cb3a411c6e1e39f66a417d6c79ba2
#
_cell.length_a   1.000
_cell.length_b   1.000
_cell.length_c   1.000
_cell.angle_alpha   90.00
_cell.angle_beta   90.00
_cell.angle_gamma   90.00
#
_symmetry.space_group_name_H-M   'P 1'
#
loop_
_entity.id
_entity.type
_entity.pdbx_description
1 polymer ?
#
loop_
_entity_poly.entity_id
_entity_poly.type
_entity_poly.pdbx_seq_one_letter_code
_entity_poly.pdbx_strand_id
1 'polypeptide(L)'
;MRVVILLVSLIAVPYIMWQVMRIKGNKNITALENVQTGKSVSIFEGNDYALMDVEEYLVYCLPGIVDMGMDDEMLKTMAIIMRTSIYGEMYPELVYQSPYAEEGGETGLEVATGTDSAMYNLIRNGSCLVNEDSLTEVRYDKSELMDKWGGSYYTYMNRLCSAVLATKGQVICYEGMFIVPVYHQVSVGQTVSAQEIYGKEIPYLQGTDSKEDITCDGFSVTQVVDGLRIKKLCDLYCEQNPAAYVDYSKDASGTNEDSSSADDETKADNGRETTAGDKATEKGSADNVDKNTNKENEINILEATEHGFVKYVNVFGKTMTGQTFAGVMGLQSANFHIDQVDDGYRIITIGKGNSLGLSLWGGEAMARQGRTCDEIIKKYYANVDIVDMAQ
;
A
#
# COMPACT_ATOMS: atom_id res chain seq x y z
N MET A 1 -60.21 -30.43 2.65
CA MET A 1 -59.60 -29.58 3.69
C MET A 1 -58.08 -29.83 3.84
N ARG A 2 -57.61 -31.07 4.08
CA ARG A 2 -56.17 -31.37 4.25
C ARG A 2 -55.28 -31.00 3.04
N VAL A 3 -55.76 -31.20 1.82
CA VAL A 3 -54.99 -30.86 0.58
C VAL A 3 -54.86 -29.36 0.37
N VAL A 4 -55.87 -28.57 0.74
CA VAL A 4 -55.84 -27.09 0.66
C VAL A 4 -54.88 -26.52 1.70
N ILE A 5 -54.82 -27.09 2.91
CA ILE A 5 -53.87 -26.70 3.95
C ILE A 5 -52.41 -26.98 3.50
N LEU A 6 -52.16 -28.12 2.87
CA LEU A 6 -50.85 -28.48 2.31
C LEU A 6 -50.39 -27.53 1.18
N LEU A 7 -51.31 -27.15 0.26
CA LEU A 7 -51.02 -26.20 -0.81
C LEU A 7 -50.76 -24.79 -0.28
N VAL A 8 -51.53 -24.35 0.71
CA VAL A 8 -51.33 -23.05 1.35
C VAL A 8 -50.00 -23.03 2.11
N SER A 9 -49.67 -24.13 2.84
CA SER A 9 -48.37 -24.18 3.57
C SER A 9 -47.16 -24.23 2.62
N LEU A 10 -47.30 -24.86 1.44
CA LEU A 10 -46.22 -24.93 0.44
C LEU A 10 -45.84 -23.56 -0.12
N ILE A 11 -46.80 -22.60 -0.15
CA ILE A 11 -46.57 -21.24 -0.66
C ILE A 11 -46.30 -20.29 0.52
N ALA A 12 -47.01 -20.41 1.62
CA ALA A 12 -46.91 -19.50 2.76
C ALA A 12 -45.59 -19.67 3.52
N VAL A 13 -45.07 -20.89 3.68
CA VAL A 13 -43.82 -21.14 4.42
C VAL A 13 -42.61 -20.53 3.68
N PRO A 14 -42.39 -20.75 2.38
CA PRO A 14 -41.31 -20.09 1.64
C PRO A 14 -41.47 -18.56 1.62
N TYR A 15 -42.70 -18.05 1.51
CA TYR A 15 -42.96 -16.61 1.52
C TYR A 15 -42.66 -16.00 2.91
N ILE A 16 -43.07 -16.63 4.00
CA ILE A 16 -42.75 -16.20 5.36
C ILE A 16 -41.25 -16.30 5.64
N MET A 17 -40.60 -17.40 5.21
CA MET A 17 -39.15 -17.52 5.28
C MET A 17 -38.42 -16.42 4.50
N TRP A 18 -38.89 -16.12 3.28
CA TRP A 18 -38.35 -15.03 2.47
C TRP A 18 -38.52 -13.67 3.15
N GLN A 19 -39.70 -13.38 3.72
CA GLN A 19 -39.95 -12.16 4.49
C GLN A 19 -39.06 -12.06 5.73
N VAL A 20 -38.91 -13.15 6.49
CA VAL A 20 -38.04 -13.19 7.69
C VAL A 20 -36.56 -13.01 7.31
N MET A 21 -36.11 -13.64 6.21
CA MET A 21 -34.76 -13.45 5.69
C MET A 21 -34.53 -12.03 5.19
N ARG A 22 -35.50 -11.42 4.52
CA ARG A 22 -35.45 -10.03 4.05
C ARG A 22 -35.38 -9.04 5.22
N ILE A 23 -36.19 -9.25 6.29
CA ILE A 23 -36.19 -8.40 7.48
C ILE A 23 -34.85 -8.55 8.25
N LYS A 24 -34.33 -9.78 8.39
CA LYS A 24 -33.01 -10.00 9.00
C LYS A 24 -31.88 -9.46 8.13
N GLY A 25 -31.98 -9.58 6.79
CA GLY A 25 -30.99 -9.13 5.83
C GLY A 25 -30.82 -7.60 5.79
N ASN A 26 -31.84 -6.83 6.12
CA ASN A 26 -31.78 -5.36 6.07
C ASN A 26 -31.48 -4.71 7.44
N LYS A 27 -31.36 -5.49 8.51
CA LYS A 27 -31.22 -4.92 9.85
C LYS A 27 -29.97 -4.04 10.01
N ASN A 28 -28.83 -4.50 9.50
CA ASN A 28 -27.58 -3.76 9.62
C ASN A 28 -27.54 -2.57 8.65
N ILE A 29 -28.12 -2.71 7.46
CA ILE A 29 -28.28 -1.62 6.50
C ILE A 29 -29.09 -0.49 7.13
N THR A 30 -30.27 -0.79 7.68
CA THR A 30 -31.12 0.21 8.36
C THR A 30 -30.44 0.79 9.60
N ALA A 31 -29.64 -0.01 10.34
CA ALA A 31 -28.89 0.50 11.49
C ALA A 31 -27.81 1.47 11.05
N LEU A 32 -27.12 1.20 9.94
CA LEU A 32 -26.09 2.08 9.39
C LEU A 32 -26.67 3.41 8.88
N GLU A 33 -27.79 3.38 8.15
CA GLU A 33 -28.50 4.58 7.66
C GLU A 33 -28.90 5.56 8.80
N ASN A 34 -28.97 5.09 10.02
CA ASN A 34 -29.26 5.91 11.21
C ASN A 34 -28.00 6.32 12.01
N VAL A 35 -26.80 5.96 11.53
CA VAL A 35 -25.56 6.38 12.18
C VAL A 35 -25.30 7.86 11.88
N GLN A 36 -24.98 8.61 12.92
CA GLN A 36 -24.55 10.00 12.82
C GLN A 36 -23.33 10.20 13.71
N THR A 37 -22.16 10.11 13.11
CA THR A 37 -20.89 10.33 13.84
C THR A 37 -20.50 11.81 13.91
N GLY A 38 -21.15 12.66 13.13
CA GLY A 38 -20.75 14.05 12.92
C GLY A 38 -19.53 14.20 12.00
N LYS A 39 -19.00 13.10 11.44
CA LYS A 39 -17.95 13.08 10.44
C LYS A 39 -18.57 12.70 9.11
N SER A 40 -18.45 13.57 8.13
CA SER A 40 -19.13 13.40 6.85
C SER A 40 -18.16 13.57 5.67
N VAL A 41 -18.46 12.88 4.61
CA VAL A 41 -17.83 13.06 3.30
C VAL A 41 -18.81 13.82 2.42
N SER A 42 -18.34 14.88 1.77
CA SER A 42 -19.10 15.57 0.72
C SER A 42 -18.92 14.77 -0.57
N ILE A 43 -19.99 14.17 -1.04
CA ILE A 43 -20.02 13.37 -2.26
C ILE A 43 -20.77 14.13 -3.37
N PHE A 44 -20.38 13.89 -4.62
CA PHE A 44 -21.10 14.46 -5.77
C PHE A 44 -22.12 13.44 -6.29
N GLU A 45 -23.42 13.77 -6.21
CA GLU A 45 -24.50 12.94 -6.72
C GLU A 45 -25.34 13.72 -7.74
N GLY A 46 -25.34 13.24 -8.98
CA GLY A 46 -26.08 13.88 -10.06
C GLY A 46 -25.53 15.27 -10.41
N ASN A 47 -26.17 16.34 -9.92
CA ASN A 47 -25.77 17.74 -10.15
C ASN A 47 -25.51 18.52 -8.85
N ASP A 48 -25.63 17.87 -7.68
CA ASP A 48 -25.52 18.50 -6.38
C ASP A 48 -24.57 17.73 -5.47
N TYR A 49 -24.09 18.40 -4.41
CA TYR A 49 -23.33 17.77 -3.34
C TYR A 49 -24.27 17.27 -2.24
N ALA A 50 -24.06 16.04 -1.81
CA ALA A 50 -24.71 15.43 -0.67
C ALA A 50 -23.69 15.13 0.45
N LEU A 51 -24.17 15.07 1.69
CA LEU A 51 -23.35 14.67 2.84
C LEU A 51 -23.66 13.21 3.19
N MET A 52 -22.63 12.39 3.25
CA MET A 52 -22.70 11.01 3.67
C MET A 52 -21.88 10.82 4.95
N ASP A 53 -22.44 10.16 5.98
CA ASP A 53 -21.65 9.82 7.17
C ASP A 53 -20.48 8.91 6.80
N VAL A 54 -19.32 9.05 7.46
CA VAL A 54 -18.12 8.27 7.16
C VAL A 54 -18.37 6.76 7.25
N GLU A 55 -19.18 6.32 8.23
CA GLU A 55 -19.50 4.90 8.38
C GLU A 55 -20.33 4.37 7.19
N GLU A 56 -21.21 5.18 6.65
CA GLU A 56 -21.95 4.84 5.43
C GLU A 56 -21.02 4.85 4.20
N TYR A 57 -20.17 5.87 4.08
CA TYR A 57 -19.21 6.01 3.00
C TYR A 57 -18.29 4.79 2.87
N LEU A 58 -17.77 4.28 4.01
CA LEU A 58 -16.91 3.09 4.06
C LEU A 58 -17.55 1.86 3.40
N VAL A 59 -18.85 1.65 3.59
CA VAL A 59 -19.55 0.48 3.02
C VAL A 59 -19.55 0.51 1.50
N TYR A 60 -19.56 1.69 0.90
CA TYR A 60 -19.52 1.86 -0.55
C TYR A 60 -18.10 1.87 -1.13
N CYS A 61 -17.07 2.11 -0.30
CA CYS A 61 -15.66 2.06 -0.74
C CYS A 61 -15.04 0.65 -0.60
N LEU A 62 -15.37 -0.07 0.46
CA LEU A 62 -14.84 -1.41 0.74
C LEU A 62 -14.90 -2.37 -0.47
N PRO A 63 -15.99 -2.40 -1.28
CA PRO A 63 -16.08 -3.27 -2.46
C PRO A 63 -15.05 -3.06 -3.55
N GLY A 64 -14.32 -1.96 -3.52
CA GLY A 64 -13.19 -1.69 -4.42
C GLY A 64 -11.90 -2.39 -4.02
N ILE A 65 -11.78 -2.78 -2.74
CA ILE A 65 -10.54 -3.29 -2.16
C ILE A 65 -10.69 -4.76 -1.76
N VAL A 66 -11.83 -5.13 -1.15
CA VAL A 66 -12.06 -6.47 -0.62
C VAL A 66 -12.91 -7.32 -1.55
N ASP A 67 -12.61 -8.63 -1.60
CA ASP A 67 -13.50 -9.61 -2.20
C ASP A 67 -14.56 -10.05 -1.16
N MET A 68 -15.81 -10.23 -1.62
CA MET A 68 -16.90 -10.64 -0.73
C MET A 68 -16.81 -12.10 -0.25
N GLY A 69 -15.81 -12.86 -0.70
CA GLY A 69 -15.42 -14.16 -0.18
C GLY A 69 -14.45 -14.11 1.01
N MET A 70 -13.93 -12.91 1.35
CA MET A 70 -13.04 -12.72 2.50
C MET A 70 -13.78 -12.92 3.83
N ASP A 71 -13.03 -13.28 4.87
CA ASP A 71 -13.53 -13.47 6.24
C ASP A 71 -14.05 -12.14 6.83
N ASP A 72 -14.99 -12.23 7.76
CA ASP A 72 -15.58 -11.04 8.41
C ASP A 72 -14.53 -10.25 9.23
N GLU A 73 -13.52 -10.92 9.81
CA GLU A 73 -12.43 -10.23 10.51
C GLU A 73 -11.53 -9.43 9.54
N MET A 74 -11.37 -9.91 8.31
CA MET A 74 -10.67 -9.14 7.28
C MET A 74 -11.49 -7.93 6.82
N LEU A 75 -12.81 -8.06 6.67
CA LEU A 75 -13.69 -6.92 6.37
C LEU A 75 -13.63 -5.85 7.47
N LYS A 76 -13.60 -6.26 8.75
CA LYS A 76 -13.40 -5.37 9.90
C LYS A 76 -12.04 -4.68 9.86
N THR A 77 -10.98 -5.45 9.58
CA THR A 77 -9.62 -4.92 9.42
C THR A 77 -9.58 -3.79 8.40
N MET A 78 -10.16 -4.02 7.22
CA MET A 78 -10.17 -3.02 6.16
C MET A 78 -11.06 -1.82 6.49
N ALA A 79 -12.18 -2.02 7.21
CA ALA A 79 -13.01 -0.92 7.69
C ALA A 79 -12.24 0.02 8.64
N ILE A 80 -11.42 -0.53 9.55
CA ILE A 80 -10.56 0.24 10.46
C ILE A 80 -9.47 0.99 9.68
N ILE A 81 -8.80 0.31 8.74
CA ILE A 81 -7.75 0.88 7.90
C ILE A 81 -8.28 2.07 7.11
N MET A 82 -9.38 1.88 6.37
CA MET A 82 -9.95 2.95 5.54
C MET A 82 -10.48 4.11 6.37
N ARG A 83 -11.10 3.82 7.54
CA ARG A 83 -11.53 4.88 8.46
C ARG A 83 -10.34 5.68 8.96
N THR A 84 -9.21 5.03 9.27
CA THR A 84 -7.98 5.71 9.69
C THR A 84 -7.45 6.64 8.59
N SER A 85 -7.47 6.20 7.33
CA SER A 85 -7.11 7.01 6.16
C SER A 85 -8.00 8.25 6.04
N ILE A 86 -9.33 8.08 6.07
CA ILE A 86 -10.29 9.19 5.98
C ILE A 86 -10.13 10.17 7.16
N TYR A 87 -9.92 9.67 8.37
CA TYR A 87 -9.70 10.53 9.53
C TYR A 87 -8.37 11.28 9.44
N GLY A 88 -7.34 10.68 8.83
CA GLY A 88 -6.09 11.36 8.51
C GLY A 88 -6.29 12.56 7.59
N GLU A 89 -7.13 12.43 6.56
CA GLU A 89 -7.50 13.55 5.68
C GLU A 89 -8.38 14.61 6.36
N MET A 90 -9.22 14.18 7.31
CA MET A 90 -10.04 15.11 8.10
C MET A 90 -9.23 15.93 9.13
N TYR A 91 -8.16 15.35 9.64
CA TYR A 91 -7.34 15.89 10.72
C TYR A 91 -5.84 15.73 10.39
N PRO A 92 -5.34 16.37 9.33
CA PRO A 92 -3.95 16.19 8.87
C PRO A 92 -2.91 16.57 9.93
N GLU A 93 -3.25 17.49 10.84
CA GLU A 93 -2.41 17.87 11.97
C GLU A 93 -2.24 16.76 13.03
N LEU A 94 -3.07 15.72 12.98
CA LEU A 94 -3.04 14.56 13.88
C LEU A 94 -2.49 13.30 13.23
N VAL A 95 -1.99 13.41 12.01
CA VAL A 95 -1.30 12.32 11.31
C VAL A 95 0.16 12.28 11.75
N TYR A 96 0.65 11.11 12.10
CA TYR A 96 2.06 10.93 12.46
C TYR A 96 2.96 11.37 11.31
N GLN A 97 3.77 12.40 11.58
CA GLN A 97 4.78 12.88 10.66
C GLN A 97 6.11 12.24 11.03
N SER A 98 6.71 11.51 10.09
CA SER A 98 8.07 11.01 10.31
C SER A 98 9.00 12.20 10.55
N PRO A 99 9.86 12.17 11.57
CA PRO A 99 10.84 13.23 11.81
C PRO A 99 11.82 13.44 10.65
N TYR A 100 11.80 12.56 9.65
CA TYR A 100 12.57 12.64 8.40
C TYR A 100 11.75 13.14 7.21
N ALA A 101 10.53 13.65 7.42
CA ALA A 101 9.80 14.39 6.37
C ALA A 101 10.57 15.70 6.11
N GLU A 102 10.77 16.02 4.81
CA GLU A 102 11.69 17.10 4.37
C GLU A 102 11.52 18.39 5.17
N GLU A 103 12.66 18.99 5.57
CA GLU A 103 12.78 20.35 6.10
C GLU A 103 12.28 21.36 5.04
N GLY A 104 10.97 21.56 4.94
CA GLY A 104 10.39 22.45 3.94
C GLY A 104 8.97 22.94 4.23
N GLY A 105 8.33 22.36 5.22
CA GLY A 105 7.01 22.80 5.69
C GLY A 105 7.13 23.38 7.09
N GLU A 106 7.03 24.71 7.23
CA GLU A 106 6.77 25.35 8.51
C GLU A 106 5.40 24.89 9.05
N THR A 107 5.37 23.72 9.67
CA THR A 107 4.31 23.38 10.63
C THR A 107 4.91 23.51 12.01
N GLY A 108 4.98 24.74 12.49
CA GLY A 108 5.30 25.04 13.88
C GLY A 108 4.17 24.62 14.82
N LEU A 109 3.81 23.34 14.81
CA LEU A 109 3.06 22.73 15.89
C LEU A 109 4.05 21.95 16.73
N GLU A 110 4.23 22.37 17.99
CA GLU A 110 4.86 21.53 19.01
C GLU A 110 4.09 20.20 19.02
N VAL A 111 4.79 19.13 18.66
CA VAL A 111 4.27 17.76 18.77
C VAL A 111 3.84 17.56 20.21
N ALA A 112 2.54 17.50 20.44
CA ALA A 112 1.98 17.19 21.74
C ALA A 112 2.36 15.75 22.08
N THR A 113 3.49 15.58 22.75
CA THR A 113 3.93 14.30 23.32
C THR A 113 3.04 13.98 24.51
N GLY A 114 1.98 13.25 24.27
CA GLY A 114 1.06 12.75 25.30
C GLY A 114 -0.28 12.48 24.67
N THR A 115 -0.87 11.33 24.96
CA THR A 115 -2.27 11.01 24.72
C THR A 115 -3.13 12.04 25.42
N ASP A 116 -3.30 13.20 24.82
CA ASP A 116 -4.09 14.27 25.39
C ASP A 116 -5.56 13.87 25.22
N SER A 117 -6.11 13.34 26.28
CA SER A 117 -7.54 13.01 26.41
C SER A 117 -8.43 14.15 25.90
N ALA A 118 -7.96 15.41 25.97
CA ALA A 118 -8.65 16.58 25.46
C ALA A 118 -8.75 16.59 23.92
N MET A 119 -7.70 16.16 23.21
CA MET A 119 -7.67 16.13 21.74
C MET A 119 -8.60 15.06 21.18
N TYR A 120 -8.58 13.85 21.74
CA TYR A 120 -9.55 12.81 21.39
C TYR A 120 -10.99 13.22 21.69
N ASN A 121 -11.22 13.96 22.77
CA ASN A 121 -12.55 14.48 23.09
C ASN A 121 -13.01 15.53 22.06
N LEU A 122 -12.09 16.36 21.53
CA LEU A 122 -12.39 17.31 20.46
C LEU A 122 -12.81 16.59 19.18
N ILE A 123 -12.07 15.54 18.78
CA ILE A 123 -12.42 14.72 17.62
C ILE A 123 -13.75 14.01 17.84
N ARG A 124 -13.94 13.38 18.98
CA ARG A 124 -15.19 12.64 19.32
C ARG A 124 -16.43 13.52 19.22
N ASN A 125 -16.35 14.74 19.76
CA ASN A 125 -17.49 15.65 19.85
C ASN A 125 -17.56 16.66 18.70
N GLY A 126 -16.50 16.81 17.91
CA GLY A 126 -16.45 17.73 16.78
C GLY A 126 -17.18 17.19 15.55
N SER A 127 -17.75 18.10 14.74
CA SER A 127 -18.18 17.79 13.39
C SER A 127 -17.04 18.12 12.42
N CYS A 128 -16.78 17.24 11.45
CA CYS A 128 -15.79 17.44 10.42
C CYS A 128 -16.33 17.01 9.06
N LEU A 129 -15.85 17.67 8.03
CA LEU A 129 -16.23 17.43 6.62
C LEU A 129 -14.98 17.33 5.77
N VAL A 130 -14.91 16.30 4.95
CA VAL A 130 -13.89 16.12 3.91
C VAL A 130 -14.58 16.02 2.54
N ASN A 131 -13.90 16.47 1.49
CA ASN A 131 -14.39 16.28 0.13
C ASN A 131 -13.96 14.91 -0.39
N GLU A 132 -14.85 14.18 -1.07
CA GLU A 132 -14.56 12.90 -1.73
C GLU A 132 -13.36 13.01 -2.69
N ASP A 133 -13.21 14.14 -3.39
CA ASP A 133 -12.09 14.36 -4.33
C ASP A 133 -10.70 14.36 -3.66
N SER A 134 -10.62 14.55 -2.33
CA SER A 134 -9.36 14.48 -1.58
C SER A 134 -9.04 13.08 -1.08
N LEU A 135 -9.97 12.13 -1.21
CA LEU A 135 -9.80 10.75 -0.77
C LEU A 135 -9.25 9.89 -1.90
N THR A 136 -8.44 8.91 -1.54
CA THR A 136 -7.85 7.96 -2.50
C THR A 136 -8.78 6.79 -2.81
N GLU A 137 -9.74 6.54 -1.94
CA GLU A 137 -10.68 5.44 -2.03
C GLU A 137 -11.77 5.75 -3.07
N VAL A 138 -11.98 4.78 -3.96
CA VAL A 138 -13.04 4.86 -4.98
C VAL A 138 -14.36 4.35 -4.40
N ARG A 139 -15.36 5.22 -4.36
CA ARG A 139 -16.71 4.86 -3.95
C ARG A 139 -17.50 4.29 -5.12
N TYR A 140 -18.20 3.20 -4.90
CA TYR A 140 -19.25 2.69 -5.78
C TYR A 140 -20.58 3.31 -5.42
N ASP A 141 -21.45 3.52 -6.40
CA ASP A 141 -22.83 3.84 -6.11
C ASP A 141 -23.67 2.56 -5.88
N LYS A 142 -24.88 2.75 -5.37
CA LYS A 142 -25.80 1.64 -5.10
C LYS A 142 -26.18 0.87 -6.35
N SER A 143 -26.34 1.53 -7.47
CA SER A 143 -26.75 0.88 -8.73
C SER A 143 -25.61 0.04 -9.28
N GLU A 144 -24.37 0.52 -9.23
CA GLU A 144 -23.18 -0.23 -9.62
C GLU A 144 -23.00 -1.50 -8.79
N LEU A 145 -23.22 -1.42 -7.47
CA LEU A 145 -23.14 -2.58 -6.59
C LEU A 145 -24.30 -3.56 -6.81
N MET A 146 -25.49 -3.06 -7.12
CA MET A 146 -26.63 -3.93 -7.49
C MET A 146 -26.35 -4.67 -8.80
N ASP A 147 -25.78 -4.02 -9.79
CA ASP A 147 -25.38 -4.63 -11.05
C ASP A 147 -24.23 -5.63 -10.86
N LYS A 148 -23.20 -5.27 -10.08
CA LYS A 148 -22.05 -6.12 -9.76
C LYS A 148 -22.43 -7.41 -9.03
N TRP A 149 -23.36 -7.35 -8.08
CA TRP A 149 -23.70 -8.46 -7.18
C TRP A 149 -25.03 -9.13 -7.43
N GLY A 150 -25.90 -8.52 -8.22
CA GLY A 150 -27.20 -9.05 -8.58
C GLY A 150 -28.00 -9.51 -7.35
N GLY A 151 -28.42 -10.77 -7.35
CA GLY A 151 -29.20 -11.35 -6.24
C GLY A 151 -28.48 -11.43 -4.90
N SER A 152 -27.16 -11.30 -4.86
CA SER A 152 -26.35 -11.33 -3.64
C SER A 152 -26.19 -9.95 -2.98
N TYR A 153 -26.67 -8.88 -3.62
CA TYR A 153 -26.49 -7.51 -3.16
C TYR A 153 -26.81 -7.32 -1.66
N TYR A 154 -28.02 -7.68 -1.22
CA TYR A 154 -28.42 -7.49 0.17
C TYR A 154 -27.61 -8.33 1.16
N THR A 155 -27.14 -9.50 0.75
CA THR A 155 -26.30 -10.36 1.58
C THR A 155 -24.94 -9.71 1.80
N TYR A 156 -24.31 -9.23 0.74
CA TYR A 156 -23.01 -8.60 0.80
C TYR A 156 -23.05 -7.24 1.51
N MET A 157 -24.01 -6.41 1.17
CA MET A 157 -24.23 -5.14 1.87
C MET A 157 -24.43 -5.34 3.37
N ASN A 158 -25.23 -6.33 3.77
CA ASN A 158 -25.46 -6.61 5.20
C ASN A 158 -24.16 -7.08 5.90
N ARG A 159 -23.28 -7.84 5.24
CA ARG A 159 -21.96 -8.21 5.77
C ARG A 159 -21.06 -7.00 5.96
N LEU A 160 -20.96 -6.13 4.95
CA LEU A 160 -20.17 -4.90 5.01
C LEU A 160 -20.69 -3.97 6.11
N CYS A 161 -21.99 -3.72 6.16
CA CYS A 161 -22.61 -2.94 7.25
C CYS A 161 -22.32 -3.54 8.62
N SER A 162 -22.33 -4.87 8.75
CA SER A 162 -22.01 -5.54 10.01
C SER A 162 -20.56 -5.32 10.43
N ALA A 163 -19.61 -5.42 9.49
CA ALA A 163 -18.20 -5.21 9.76
C ALA A 163 -17.91 -3.74 10.17
N VAL A 164 -18.48 -2.78 9.42
CA VAL A 164 -18.32 -1.35 9.70
C VAL A 164 -18.93 -0.99 11.06
N LEU A 165 -20.16 -1.44 11.35
CA LEU A 165 -20.83 -1.18 12.64
C LEU A 165 -20.10 -1.82 13.83
N ALA A 166 -19.52 -3.02 13.63
CA ALA A 166 -18.77 -3.70 14.69
C ALA A 166 -17.46 -3.01 15.05
N THR A 167 -16.92 -2.20 14.13
CA THR A 167 -15.67 -1.44 14.30
C THR A 167 -15.91 0.07 14.27
N LYS A 168 -17.16 0.51 14.48
CA LYS A 168 -17.54 1.92 14.41
C LYS A 168 -16.60 2.79 15.25
N GLY A 169 -16.08 3.85 14.66
CA GLY A 169 -15.17 4.80 15.29
C GLY A 169 -13.76 4.30 15.58
N GLN A 170 -13.45 3.03 15.34
CA GLN A 170 -12.10 2.50 15.57
C GLN A 170 -11.13 2.96 14.50
N VAL A 171 -9.97 3.49 14.91
CA VAL A 171 -8.87 3.98 14.09
C VAL A 171 -7.54 3.48 14.62
N ILE A 172 -6.50 3.50 13.80
CA ILE A 172 -5.16 3.04 14.16
C ILE A 172 -4.30 4.25 14.48
N CYS A 173 -3.68 4.24 15.65
CA CYS A 173 -2.79 5.29 16.12
C CYS A 173 -1.40 4.74 16.48
N TYR A 174 -0.38 5.54 16.25
CA TYR A 174 0.97 5.37 16.75
C TYR A 174 1.33 6.60 17.60
N GLU A 175 1.74 6.39 18.85
CA GLU A 175 2.02 7.47 19.82
C GLU A 175 0.90 8.52 19.90
N GLY A 176 -0.36 8.06 19.81
CA GLY A 176 -1.55 8.91 19.90
C GLY A 176 -1.90 9.68 18.63
N MET A 177 -1.17 9.54 17.54
CA MET A 177 -1.46 10.15 16.23
C MET A 177 -1.92 9.10 15.23
N PHE A 178 -2.75 9.49 14.26
CA PHE A 178 -3.19 8.59 13.19
C PHE A 178 -1.99 8.14 12.36
N ILE A 179 -1.93 6.86 12.03
CA ILE A 179 -0.95 6.38 11.05
C ILE A 179 -1.45 6.69 9.63
N VAL A 180 -0.53 6.67 8.67
CA VAL A 180 -0.85 6.52 7.25
C VAL A 180 -0.89 5.02 6.95
N PRO A 181 -2.08 4.38 6.92
CA PRO A 181 -2.19 2.95 6.77
C PRO A 181 -1.97 2.57 5.30
N VAL A 182 -0.89 1.87 5.02
CA VAL A 182 -0.59 1.34 3.69
C VAL A 182 -0.88 -0.16 3.64
N TYR A 183 -1.38 -0.62 2.51
CA TYR A 183 -1.68 -2.03 2.26
C TYR A 183 -1.37 -2.41 0.82
N HIS A 184 -1.23 -3.69 0.57
CA HIS A 184 -0.96 -4.25 -0.75
C HIS A 184 -1.64 -5.61 -0.89
N GLN A 185 -1.71 -6.13 -2.11
CA GLN A 185 -2.48 -7.36 -2.34
C GLN A 185 -1.74 -8.61 -1.86
N VAL A 186 -0.46 -8.77 -2.25
CA VAL A 186 0.36 -9.97 -1.96
C VAL A 186 1.79 -9.52 -1.76
N SER A 187 2.37 -9.82 -0.60
CA SER A 187 3.79 -9.55 -0.33
C SER A 187 4.72 -10.56 -1.04
N VAL A 188 6.00 -10.36 -0.91
CA VAL A 188 7.02 -11.31 -1.42
C VAL A 188 7.27 -12.51 -0.48
N GLY A 189 6.32 -12.82 0.41
CA GLY A 189 6.42 -13.82 1.48
C GLY A 189 6.76 -13.20 2.82
N GLN A 190 7.02 -11.91 2.82
CA GLN A 190 7.16 -11.03 3.98
C GLN A 190 6.89 -9.59 3.55
N THR A 191 6.45 -8.76 4.47
CA THR A 191 6.40 -7.31 4.24
C THR A 191 7.77 -6.71 4.50
N VAL A 192 8.03 -5.56 3.91
CA VAL A 192 9.31 -4.85 4.04
C VAL A 192 9.14 -3.57 4.85
N SER A 193 10.24 -3.01 5.34
CA SER A 193 10.20 -1.76 6.10
C SER A 193 10.14 -0.55 5.16
N ALA A 194 9.61 0.57 5.66
CA ALA A 194 9.66 1.84 4.94
C ALA A 194 11.11 2.31 4.69
N GLN A 195 12.03 2.00 5.61
CA GLN A 195 13.46 2.27 5.45
C GLN A 195 14.04 1.59 4.22
N GLU A 196 13.61 0.36 3.92
CA GLU A 196 14.11 -0.38 2.74
C GLU A 196 13.62 0.22 1.43
N ILE A 197 12.34 0.61 1.36
CA ILE A 197 11.72 1.09 0.11
C ILE A 197 11.99 2.58 -0.12
N TYR A 198 11.86 3.40 0.93
CA TYR A 198 11.91 4.87 0.82
C TYR A 198 13.21 5.47 1.39
N GLY A 199 14.07 4.67 2.03
CA GLY A 199 15.25 5.18 2.74
C GLY A 199 14.93 5.98 3.99
N LYS A 200 13.67 5.95 4.47
CA LYS A 200 13.18 6.70 5.62
C LYS A 200 12.55 5.74 6.63
N GLU A 201 12.92 5.84 7.90
CA GLU A 201 12.32 5.02 8.94
C GLU A 201 10.92 5.53 9.28
N ILE A 202 9.93 4.64 9.23
CA ILE A 202 8.59 4.86 9.76
C ILE A 202 8.36 3.79 10.82
N PRO A 203 8.27 4.15 12.10
CA PRO A 203 8.35 3.17 13.21
C PRO A 203 7.28 2.10 13.20
N TYR A 204 6.11 2.37 12.66
CA TYR A 204 5.03 1.40 12.54
C TYR A 204 5.04 0.61 11.22
N LEU A 205 5.89 0.96 10.23
CA LEU A 205 6.06 0.24 8.97
C LEU A 205 7.37 -0.56 8.97
N GLN A 206 7.41 -1.57 9.82
CA GLN A 206 8.49 -2.53 9.91
C GLN A 206 8.17 -3.78 9.08
N GLY A 207 9.19 -4.44 8.55
CA GLY A 207 9.00 -5.72 7.86
C GLY A 207 8.50 -6.80 8.81
N THR A 208 7.60 -7.66 8.34
CA THR A 208 7.09 -8.82 9.08
C THR A 208 6.86 -10.01 8.18
N ASP A 209 6.96 -11.22 8.75
CA ASP A 209 6.70 -12.48 8.05
C ASP A 209 5.25 -12.57 7.54
N SER A 210 5.07 -12.99 6.30
CA SER A 210 3.77 -13.18 5.64
C SER A 210 3.84 -14.35 4.64
N LYS A 211 4.27 -15.52 5.15
CA LYS A 211 4.55 -16.74 4.34
C LYS A 211 3.35 -17.24 3.57
N GLU A 212 2.15 -16.99 4.08
CA GLU A 212 0.89 -17.36 3.44
C GLU A 212 0.77 -16.76 2.04
N ASP A 213 1.38 -15.60 1.80
CA ASP A 213 1.38 -14.92 0.50
C ASP A 213 2.00 -15.77 -0.62
N ILE A 214 2.97 -16.62 -0.30
CA ILE A 214 3.61 -17.51 -1.27
C ILE A 214 2.61 -18.52 -1.89
N THR A 215 1.51 -18.78 -1.18
CA THR A 215 0.46 -19.70 -1.64
C THR A 215 -0.59 -19.04 -2.53
N CYS A 216 -0.48 -17.73 -2.76
CA CYS A 216 -1.41 -16.98 -3.59
C CYS A 216 -1.28 -17.38 -5.06
N ASP A 217 -2.39 -17.65 -5.71
CA ASP A 217 -2.41 -17.79 -7.16
C ASP A 217 -1.92 -16.51 -7.83
N GLY A 218 -0.89 -16.62 -8.67
CA GLY A 218 -0.25 -15.47 -9.28
C GLY A 218 0.76 -14.74 -8.39
N PHE A 219 1.23 -15.38 -7.28
CA PHE A 219 2.37 -14.90 -6.47
C PHE A 219 3.60 -14.58 -7.32
N SER A 220 3.87 -15.37 -8.33
CA SER A 220 4.91 -15.13 -9.31
C SER A 220 4.33 -15.15 -10.72
N VAL A 221 4.64 -14.14 -11.50
CA VAL A 221 4.20 -14.01 -12.90
C VAL A 221 5.40 -13.85 -13.80
N THR A 222 5.47 -14.68 -14.85
CA THR A 222 6.51 -14.64 -15.86
C THR A 222 5.95 -14.13 -17.18
N GLN A 223 6.62 -13.17 -17.79
CA GLN A 223 6.33 -12.70 -19.16
C GLN A 223 7.60 -12.63 -19.99
N VAL A 224 7.50 -12.88 -21.29
CA VAL A 224 8.59 -12.67 -22.25
C VAL A 224 8.20 -11.51 -23.14
N VAL A 225 9.07 -10.52 -23.25
CA VAL A 225 8.82 -9.29 -24.00
C VAL A 225 9.99 -8.98 -24.90
N ASP A 226 9.71 -8.66 -26.14
CA ASP A 226 10.71 -8.21 -27.11
C ASP A 226 11.41 -6.92 -26.66
N GLY A 227 12.74 -6.86 -26.81
CA GLY A 227 13.54 -5.74 -26.32
C GLY A 227 13.22 -4.40 -26.97
N LEU A 228 12.88 -4.41 -28.29
CA LEU A 228 12.48 -3.18 -28.98
C LEU A 228 11.13 -2.67 -28.47
N ARG A 229 10.23 -3.57 -28.09
CA ARG A 229 8.95 -3.22 -27.48
C ARG A 229 9.17 -2.57 -26.10
N ILE A 230 10.04 -3.14 -25.26
CA ILE A 230 10.39 -2.56 -23.96
C ILE A 230 10.94 -1.15 -24.17
N LYS A 231 11.94 -1.01 -25.04
CA LYS A 231 12.54 0.28 -25.37
C LYS A 231 11.50 1.31 -25.79
N LYS A 232 10.63 0.94 -26.73
CA LYS A 232 9.59 1.85 -27.25
C LYS A 232 8.61 2.30 -26.15
N LEU A 233 8.19 1.41 -25.25
CA LEU A 233 7.28 1.75 -24.15
C LEU A 233 7.95 2.72 -23.16
N CYS A 234 9.21 2.45 -22.78
CA CYS A 234 9.96 3.31 -21.89
C CYS A 234 10.26 4.68 -22.52
N ASP A 235 10.66 4.72 -23.79
CA ASP A 235 10.91 5.98 -24.49
C ASP A 235 9.64 6.83 -24.58
N LEU A 236 8.51 6.25 -24.96
CA LEU A 236 7.22 6.93 -25.07
C LEU A 236 6.76 7.50 -23.71
N TYR A 237 6.92 6.72 -22.64
CA TYR A 237 6.57 7.18 -21.29
C TYR A 237 7.44 8.37 -20.87
N CYS A 238 8.74 8.29 -21.12
CA CYS A 238 9.69 9.33 -20.73
C CYS A 238 9.59 10.61 -21.60
N GLU A 239 9.14 10.50 -22.85
CA GLU A 239 8.79 11.67 -23.65
C GLU A 239 7.67 12.49 -23.00
N GLN A 240 6.70 11.81 -22.39
CA GLN A 240 5.60 12.45 -21.66
C GLN A 240 5.98 12.85 -20.23
N ASN A 241 6.98 12.17 -19.64
CA ASN A 241 7.44 12.34 -18.27
C ASN A 241 8.98 12.47 -18.23
N PRO A 242 9.57 13.61 -18.59
CA PRO A 242 11.04 13.76 -18.71
C PRO A 242 11.82 13.43 -17.43
N ALA A 243 11.21 13.64 -16.26
CA ALA A 243 11.79 13.31 -14.96
C ALA A 243 11.83 11.80 -14.65
N ALA A 244 11.22 10.95 -15.49
CA ALA A 244 11.23 9.50 -15.28
C ALA A 244 12.61 8.85 -15.55
N TYR A 245 13.48 9.51 -16.31
CA TYR A 245 14.89 9.13 -16.39
C TYR A 245 15.69 9.78 -15.27
N VAL A 246 16.43 8.97 -14.53
CA VAL A 246 17.22 9.39 -13.37
C VAL A 246 18.72 9.40 -13.73
N ASP A 247 19.44 10.39 -13.26
CA ASP A 247 20.90 10.43 -13.32
C ASP A 247 21.50 9.61 -12.18
N TYR A 248 21.64 8.31 -12.42
CA TYR A 248 22.14 7.35 -11.43
C TYR A 248 23.52 7.71 -10.86
N SER A 249 24.33 8.48 -11.61
CA SER A 249 25.66 8.91 -11.13
C SER A 249 25.59 9.89 -9.97
N LYS A 250 24.50 10.64 -9.85
CA LYS A 250 24.28 11.59 -8.75
C LYS A 250 23.75 10.90 -7.49
N ASP A 251 22.88 9.92 -7.65
CA ASP A 251 22.30 9.17 -6.52
C ASP A 251 23.32 8.21 -5.89
N ALA A 252 24.24 7.64 -6.68
CA ALA A 252 25.30 6.77 -6.19
C ALA A 252 26.39 7.53 -5.39
N SER A 253 26.48 8.87 -5.50
CA SER A 253 27.44 9.71 -4.77
C SER A 253 26.90 10.26 -3.44
N GLY A 254 25.69 9.94 -3.04
CA GLY A 254 25.01 10.44 -1.84
C GLY A 254 25.42 9.77 -0.52
N THR A 255 26.71 9.46 -0.31
CA THR A 255 27.27 9.18 1.01
C THR A 255 28.37 10.17 1.33
N ASN A 256 28.07 11.11 2.25
CA ASN A 256 28.99 11.98 2.97
C ASN A 256 29.67 13.13 2.21
N GLU A 257 29.00 14.24 2.10
CA GLU A 257 29.64 15.54 2.23
C GLU A 257 28.94 16.31 3.36
N ASP A 258 29.36 16.04 4.59
CA ASP A 258 29.19 17.00 5.67
C ASP A 258 30.57 17.61 5.99
N SER A 259 30.62 18.86 5.59
CA SER A 259 31.36 19.99 6.19
C SER A 259 32.74 19.77 6.79
N SER A 260 33.71 20.49 6.31
CA SER A 260 34.25 21.63 7.01
C SER A 260 35.37 22.31 6.22
N SER A 261 35.07 23.51 5.79
CA SER A 261 36.09 24.51 5.45
C SER A 261 36.78 24.94 6.74
N ALA A 262 38.08 24.78 6.79
CA ALA A 262 38.98 25.69 7.54
C ALA A 262 40.36 25.56 6.94
N ASP A 263 40.82 26.68 6.40
CA ASP A 263 42.17 26.96 5.99
C ASP A 263 43.17 26.62 7.09
N ASP A 264 44.31 26.03 6.73
CA ASP A 264 45.60 26.59 7.15
C ASP A 264 46.76 26.04 6.29
N GLU A 265 47.47 26.97 5.69
CA GLU A 265 48.78 26.75 5.05
C GLU A 265 49.83 26.45 6.12
N THR A 266 50.66 25.42 5.87
CA THR A 266 52.13 25.57 6.09
C THR A 266 52.95 24.47 5.44
N LYS A 267 54.00 24.93 4.76
CA LYS A 267 55.08 24.21 4.10
C LYS A 267 55.96 23.39 5.04
N ALA A 268 56.56 22.35 4.51
CA ALA A 268 57.99 22.01 4.43
C ALA A 268 58.16 20.47 4.37
N ASP A 269 58.67 19.92 3.32
CA ASP A 269 60.04 19.64 2.87
C ASP A 269 60.74 18.46 3.58
N ASN A 270 61.50 17.70 2.70
CA ASN A 270 62.45 16.63 2.96
C ASN A 270 61.89 15.22 3.21
N GLY A 271 62.10 14.22 2.41
CA GLY A 271 63.35 13.89 1.68
C GLY A 271 63.81 12.50 2.10
N ARG A 272 64.04 11.63 1.08
CA ARG A 272 65.02 10.54 1.09
C ARG A 272 64.49 9.09 1.10
N GLU A 273 64.53 8.47 -0.12
CA GLU A 273 65.35 7.30 -0.55
C GLU A 273 65.47 6.12 0.46
N THR A 274 65.27 4.92 0.09
CA THR A 274 65.83 3.86 -0.75
C THR A 274 65.33 2.53 -0.18
N THR A 275 65.19 1.43 -0.76
CA THR A 275 65.80 0.57 -1.73
C THR A 275 64.98 -0.67 -1.99
N ALA A 276 64.83 -1.06 -3.18
CA ALA A 276 64.99 -2.31 -3.90
C ALA A 276 64.86 -3.68 -3.16
N GLY A 277 64.16 -4.57 -3.82
CA GLY A 277 64.18 -6.03 -3.60
C GLY A 277 63.30 -6.79 -4.60
N ASP A 278 63.95 -7.27 -5.64
CA ASP A 278 63.50 -8.13 -6.74
C ASP A 278 62.79 -9.45 -6.33
N LYS A 279 61.85 -9.94 -7.17
CA LYS A 279 61.85 -11.09 -8.11
C LYS A 279 60.40 -11.52 -8.35
N ALA A 280 59.96 -11.38 -9.50
CA ALA A 280 60.02 -12.24 -10.70
C ALA A 280 58.91 -13.29 -10.80
N THR A 281 58.16 -13.11 -11.88
CA THR A 281 57.60 -14.04 -12.85
C THR A 281 56.41 -14.92 -12.45
N GLU A 282 55.23 -14.68 -13.06
CA GLU A 282 54.80 -15.54 -14.18
C GLU A 282 53.65 -14.88 -14.99
N LYS A 283 53.77 -15.04 -16.32
CA LYS A 283 52.82 -14.61 -17.33
C LYS A 283 51.53 -15.45 -17.26
N GLY A 284 50.42 -14.79 -17.18
CA GLY A 284 49.12 -15.31 -17.58
C GLY A 284 48.41 -14.23 -18.38
N SER A 285 48.50 -14.35 -19.70
CA SER A 285 47.72 -13.58 -20.64
C SER A 285 46.22 -13.90 -20.38
N ALA A 286 45.47 -12.96 -19.88
CA ALA A 286 44.03 -13.03 -19.90
C ALA A 286 43.53 -11.79 -20.62
N ASP A 287 42.87 -12.05 -21.72
CA ASP A 287 42.15 -11.10 -22.53
C ASP A 287 41.32 -10.15 -21.66
N ASN A 288 41.74 -8.90 -21.61
CA ASN A 288 40.90 -7.79 -21.24
C ASN A 288 39.94 -7.54 -22.40
N VAL A 289 38.91 -8.38 -22.51
CA VAL A 289 37.72 -8.05 -23.27
C VAL A 289 37.00 -6.95 -22.50
N ASP A 290 36.92 -5.82 -23.15
CA ASP A 290 36.30 -4.58 -22.74
C ASP A 290 34.82 -4.88 -22.28
N LYS A 291 34.61 -5.16 -21.00
CA LYS A 291 33.28 -5.47 -20.41
C LYS A 291 32.39 -4.24 -20.28
N ASN A 292 32.88 -3.06 -20.73
CA ASN A 292 32.17 -1.81 -20.51
C ASN A 292 31.30 -1.34 -21.69
N THR A 293 31.49 -1.91 -22.89
CA THR A 293 30.77 -1.47 -24.10
C THR A 293 29.46 -2.21 -24.38
N ASN A 294 29.18 -3.33 -23.71
CA ASN A 294 27.93 -4.09 -23.93
C ASN A 294 26.79 -3.72 -22.96
N LYS A 295 27.06 -3.08 -21.81
CA LYS A 295 26.03 -2.76 -20.82
C LYS A 295 25.07 -1.65 -21.26
N GLU A 296 25.45 -0.76 -22.14
CA GLU A 296 24.60 0.34 -22.60
C GLU A 296 23.50 -0.10 -23.58
N ASN A 297 23.64 -1.27 -24.19
CA ASN A 297 22.68 -1.78 -25.18
C ASN A 297 21.76 -2.89 -24.64
N GLU A 298 21.74 -3.10 -23.33
CA GLU A 298 21.00 -4.17 -22.69
C GLU A 298 20.10 -3.60 -21.58
N ILE A 299 19.14 -4.42 -21.15
CA ILE A 299 18.34 -4.13 -19.96
C ILE A 299 18.94 -4.88 -18.79
N ASN A 300 19.31 -4.17 -17.73
CA ASN A 300 19.87 -4.78 -16.52
C ASN A 300 19.49 -4.02 -15.25
N ILE A 301 19.30 -4.77 -14.18
CA ILE A 301 19.08 -4.21 -12.85
C ILE A 301 20.40 -3.66 -12.32
N LEU A 302 20.40 -2.38 -11.94
CA LEU A 302 21.58 -1.69 -11.39
C LEU A 302 21.64 -1.84 -9.86
N GLU A 303 20.52 -1.70 -9.20
CA GLU A 303 20.40 -1.77 -7.75
C GLU A 303 19.05 -2.36 -7.35
N ALA A 304 19.05 -3.22 -6.33
CA ALA A 304 17.86 -3.75 -5.70
C ALA A 304 18.01 -3.73 -4.17
N THR A 305 16.90 -3.75 -3.46
CA THR A 305 16.86 -3.87 -2.00
C THR A 305 17.22 -5.28 -1.56
N GLU A 306 17.38 -5.47 -0.25
CA GLU A 306 17.67 -6.79 0.34
C GLU A 306 16.62 -7.84 -0.04
N HIS A 307 15.35 -7.43 -0.11
CA HIS A 307 14.23 -8.32 -0.44
C HIS A 307 13.87 -8.33 -1.95
N GLY A 308 14.74 -7.79 -2.80
CA GLY A 308 14.64 -7.91 -4.26
C GLY A 308 13.78 -6.86 -4.95
N PHE A 309 13.37 -5.79 -4.26
CA PHE A 309 12.73 -4.65 -4.92
C PHE A 309 13.77 -3.87 -5.72
N VAL A 310 13.53 -3.73 -7.02
CA VAL A 310 14.42 -3.00 -7.92
C VAL A 310 14.31 -1.51 -7.62
N LYS A 311 15.46 -0.90 -7.27
CA LYS A 311 15.56 0.56 -7.10
C LYS A 311 15.80 1.23 -8.44
N TYR A 312 16.81 0.73 -9.17
CA TYR A 312 17.20 1.28 -10.47
C TYR A 312 17.41 0.18 -11.50
N VAL A 313 16.94 0.45 -12.70
CA VAL A 313 17.10 -0.41 -13.88
C VAL A 313 17.63 0.41 -15.05
N ASN A 314 18.66 -0.10 -15.72
CA ASN A 314 19.12 0.43 -16.99
C ASN A 314 18.29 -0.16 -18.13
N VAL A 315 17.78 0.69 -19.00
CA VAL A 315 17.01 0.33 -20.18
C VAL A 315 17.67 0.95 -21.40
N PHE A 316 18.53 0.18 -22.08
CA PHE A 316 19.28 0.62 -23.28
C PHE A 316 20.02 1.96 -23.08
N GLY A 317 20.78 2.08 -21.98
CA GLY A 317 21.61 3.24 -21.68
C GLY A 317 20.90 4.37 -20.92
N LYS A 318 19.63 4.20 -20.58
CA LYS A 318 18.85 5.15 -19.78
C LYS A 318 18.40 4.50 -18.46
N THR A 319 18.65 5.17 -17.36
CA THR A 319 18.24 4.66 -16.02
C THR A 319 16.89 5.20 -15.63
N MET A 320 16.06 4.34 -15.04
CA MET A 320 14.80 4.70 -14.39
C MET A 320 14.62 3.94 -13.08
N THR A 321 13.70 4.36 -12.23
CA THR A 321 13.39 3.62 -11.01
C THR A 321 12.68 2.31 -11.37
N GLY A 322 12.87 1.28 -10.52
CA GLY A 322 12.18 0.00 -10.70
C GLY A 322 10.67 0.15 -10.64
N GLN A 323 10.15 1.07 -9.82
CA GLN A 323 8.73 1.39 -9.74
C GLN A 323 8.20 1.97 -11.06
N THR A 324 8.93 2.91 -11.66
CA THR A 324 8.56 3.48 -12.97
C THR A 324 8.57 2.40 -14.05
N PHE A 325 9.63 1.58 -14.09
CA PHE A 325 9.71 0.47 -15.05
C PHE A 325 8.56 -0.52 -14.87
N ALA A 326 8.26 -0.90 -13.64
CA ALA A 326 7.15 -1.80 -13.34
C ALA A 326 5.81 -1.22 -13.83
N GLY A 327 5.55 0.07 -13.59
CA GLY A 327 4.35 0.75 -14.09
C GLY A 327 4.25 0.77 -15.62
N VAL A 328 5.34 1.14 -16.32
CA VAL A 328 5.41 1.17 -17.80
C VAL A 328 5.18 -0.21 -18.40
N MET A 329 5.72 -1.25 -17.77
CA MET A 329 5.63 -2.63 -18.25
C MET A 329 4.37 -3.35 -17.78
N GLY A 330 3.55 -2.73 -16.91
CA GLY A 330 2.36 -3.35 -16.32
C GLY A 330 2.70 -4.53 -15.40
N LEU A 331 3.84 -4.48 -14.71
CA LEU A 331 4.24 -5.50 -13.75
C LEU A 331 3.41 -5.36 -12.46
N GLN A 332 3.20 -6.46 -11.77
CA GLN A 332 2.40 -6.47 -10.53
C GLN A 332 3.12 -5.82 -9.34
N SER A 333 4.45 -5.79 -9.36
CA SER A 333 5.28 -5.17 -8.33
C SER A 333 6.62 -4.70 -8.91
N ALA A 334 7.36 -3.89 -8.15
CA ALA A 334 8.75 -3.55 -8.46
C ALA A 334 9.76 -4.64 -7.99
N ASN A 335 9.28 -5.76 -7.47
CA ASN A 335 10.10 -6.93 -7.20
C ASN A 335 10.11 -7.83 -8.45
N PHE A 336 11.15 -7.72 -9.25
CA PHE A 336 11.26 -8.47 -10.49
C PHE A 336 12.71 -8.83 -10.84
N HIS A 337 12.85 -9.92 -11.60
CA HIS A 337 14.09 -10.33 -12.26
C HIS A 337 13.95 -10.20 -13.76
N ILE A 338 15.06 -9.87 -14.43
CA ILE A 338 15.14 -9.77 -15.88
C ILE A 338 16.28 -10.65 -16.36
N ASP A 339 15.97 -11.57 -17.27
CA ASP A 339 16.94 -12.40 -17.98
C ASP A 339 16.82 -12.17 -19.48
N GLN A 340 17.93 -12.04 -20.18
CA GLN A 340 17.93 -12.08 -21.63
C GLN A 340 17.71 -13.52 -22.12
N VAL A 341 16.82 -13.69 -23.08
CA VAL A 341 16.49 -14.97 -23.73
C VAL A 341 16.52 -14.81 -25.25
N ASP A 342 16.46 -15.91 -26.01
CA ASP A 342 16.58 -15.88 -27.46
C ASP A 342 15.57 -14.94 -28.14
N ASP A 343 14.34 -14.87 -27.60
CA ASP A 343 13.24 -14.07 -28.15
C ASP A 343 13.03 -12.72 -27.42
N GLY A 344 14.00 -12.24 -26.65
CA GLY A 344 13.90 -10.97 -25.93
C GLY A 344 14.30 -11.04 -24.46
N TYR A 345 13.44 -10.54 -23.56
CA TYR A 345 13.68 -10.51 -22.13
C TYR A 345 12.57 -11.24 -21.38
N ARG A 346 12.96 -12.18 -20.54
CA ARG A 346 12.08 -12.83 -19.58
C ARG A 346 12.05 -12.02 -18.30
N ILE A 347 10.87 -11.53 -17.92
CA ILE A 347 10.65 -10.78 -16.69
C ILE A 347 9.83 -11.65 -15.75
N ILE A 348 10.35 -11.90 -14.56
CA ILE A 348 9.68 -12.65 -13.49
C ILE A 348 9.35 -11.66 -12.38
N THR A 349 8.07 -11.44 -12.12
CA THR A 349 7.59 -10.54 -11.07
C THR A 349 7.12 -11.36 -9.88
N ILE A 350 7.44 -10.92 -8.66
CA ILE A 350 7.08 -11.60 -7.40
C ILE A 350 6.22 -10.66 -6.56
N GLY A 351 5.13 -11.19 -5.98
CA GLY A 351 4.18 -10.43 -5.18
C GLY A 351 3.31 -9.49 -6.01
N LYS A 352 2.43 -8.72 -5.35
CA LYS A 352 1.53 -7.77 -5.97
C LYS A 352 1.36 -6.53 -5.10
N GLY A 353 1.99 -5.44 -5.49
CA GLY A 353 2.10 -4.19 -4.74
C GLY A 353 3.51 -3.93 -4.22
N ASN A 354 3.63 -3.06 -3.22
CA ASN A 354 4.91 -2.57 -2.69
C ASN A 354 5.42 -3.33 -1.45
N SER A 355 4.69 -4.32 -0.98
CA SER A 355 4.95 -5.11 0.24
C SER A 355 5.09 -4.29 1.53
N LEU A 356 4.55 -3.07 1.58
CA LEU A 356 4.52 -2.25 2.81
C LEU A 356 3.19 -2.43 3.56
N GLY A 357 3.25 -2.45 4.88
CA GLY A 357 2.08 -2.53 5.75
C GLY A 357 1.30 -3.83 5.58
N LEU A 358 -0.03 -3.77 5.53
CA LEU A 358 -0.89 -4.96 5.48
C LEU A 358 -0.85 -5.67 4.12
N SER A 359 -0.56 -6.97 4.12
CA SER A 359 -0.89 -7.85 3.00
C SER A 359 -2.35 -8.29 3.08
N LEU A 360 -3.14 -8.04 2.02
CA LEU A 360 -4.54 -8.48 1.97
C LEU A 360 -4.64 -10.00 1.99
N TRP A 361 -3.79 -10.71 1.26
CA TRP A 361 -3.76 -12.17 1.25
C TRP A 361 -3.33 -12.76 2.60
N GLY A 362 -2.25 -12.22 3.19
CA GLY A 362 -1.74 -12.66 4.48
C GLY A 362 -2.73 -12.35 5.61
N GLY A 363 -3.36 -11.18 5.61
CA GLY A 363 -4.41 -10.80 6.57
C GLY A 363 -5.63 -11.72 6.47
N GLU A 364 -6.08 -12.03 5.25
CA GLU A 364 -7.18 -12.97 5.01
C GLU A 364 -6.82 -14.38 5.51
N ALA A 365 -5.59 -14.85 5.27
CA ALA A 365 -5.15 -16.13 5.78
C ALA A 365 -5.17 -16.20 7.32
N MET A 366 -4.78 -15.11 7.99
CA MET A 366 -4.88 -14.98 9.45
C MET A 366 -6.34 -14.98 9.92
N ALA A 367 -7.23 -14.24 9.25
CA ALA A 367 -8.66 -14.20 9.58
C ALA A 367 -9.27 -15.59 9.48
N ARG A 368 -9.00 -16.35 8.43
CA ARG A 368 -9.43 -17.75 8.26
C ARG A 368 -8.87 -18.70 9.31
N GLN A 369 -7.73 -18.36 9.93
CA GLN A 369 -7.17 -19.07 11.08
C GLN A 369 -7.80 -18.67 12.42
N GLY A 370 -8.80 -17.78 12.40
CA GLY A 370 -9.53 -17.28 13.58
C GLY A 370 -8.84 -16.14 14.30
N ARG A 371 -7.92 -15.43 13.65
CA ARG A 371 -7.34 -14.21 14.20
C ARG A 371 -8.29 -13.05 14.07
N THR A 372 -8.34 -12.21 15.10
CA THR A 372 -9.18 -11.02 15.13
C THR A 372 -8.59 -9.88 14.30
N CYS A 373 -9.41 -8.91 13.93
CA CYS A 373 -8.95 -7.70 13.23
C CYS A 373 -7.84 -6.96 14.01
N ASP A 374 -7.92 -6.93 15.35
CA ASP A 374 -6.88 -6.34 16.22
C ASP A 374 -5.55 -7.07 16.08
N GLU A 375 -5.56 -8.42 16.11
CA GLU A 375 -4.35 -9.22 15.91
C GLU A 375 -3.76 -9.06 14.51
N ILE A 376 -4.60 -8.95 13.48
CA ILE A 376 -4.17 -8.73 12.10
C ILE A 376 -3.51 -7.36 11.97
N ILE A 377 -4.14 -6.30 12.45
CA ILE A 377 -3.59 -4.94 12.40
C ILE A 377 -2.23 -4.87 13.10
N LYS A 378 -2.14 -5.38 14.34
CA LYS A 378 -0.90 -5.36 15.13
C LYS A 378 0.22 -6.24 14.59
N LYS A 379 -0.09 -7.21 13.74
CA LYS A 379 0.91 -8.00 13.01
C LYS A 379 1.62 -7.17 11.96
N TYR A 380 0.88 -6.34 11.22
CA TYR A 380 1.40 -5.62 10.06
C TYR A 380 1.83 -4.18 10.36
N TYR A 381 1.31 -3.60 11.44
CA TYR A 381 1.71 -2.27 11.91
C TYR A 381 2.29 -2.40 13.33
N ALA A 382 3.58 -2.12 13.47
CA ALA A 382 4.28 -2.31 14.73
C ALA A 382 3.91 -1.21 15.74
N ASN A 383 3.75 -1.60 17.01
CA ASN A 383 3.58 -0.67 18.14
C ASN A 383 2.38 0.30 18.00
N VAL A 384 1.33 -0.14 17.32
CA VAL A 384 0.10 0.67 17.15
C VAL A 384 -0.97 0.30 18.17
N ASP A 385 -1.82 1.26 18.46
CA ASP A 385 -3.05 1.10 19.23
C ASP A 385 -4.27 1.28 18.33
N ILE A 386 -5.35 0.53 18.63
CA ILE A 386 -6.65 0.76 18.04
C ILE A 386 -7.47 1.59 19.03
N VAL A 387 -7.81 2.79 18.63
CA VAL A 387 -8.49 3.78 19.48
C VAL A 387 -9.92 3.97 18.98
N ASP A 388 -10.88 4.00 19.91
CA ASP A 388 -12.29 4.23 19.59
C ASP A 388 -12.60 5.74 19.68
N MET A 389 -12.96 6.33 18.55
CA MET A 389 -13.34 7.74 18.41
C MET A 389 -14.85 7.97 18.51
N ALA A 390 -15.65 6.90 18.68
CA ALA A 390 -17.11 7.00 18.80
C ALA A 390 -17.59 7.05 20.27
N GLN A 391 -16.69 6.78 21.23
CA GLN A 391 -17.02 6.79 22.68
C GLN A 391 -16.66 8.09 23.35
#